data_19679f5bba79e7abd6d164ad07baadad
#
_entry.id   19679f5bba79e7abd6d164ad07baadad
#
_cell.length_a   1.000
_cell.length_b   1.000
_cell.length_c   1.000
_cell.angle_alpha   90.00
_cell.angle_beta   90.00
_cell.angle_gamma   90.00
#
_symmetry.space_group_name_H-M   'P 1'
#
loop_
_entity.id
_entity.type
_entity.pdbx_description
1 polymer ?
#
loop_
_entity_poly.entity_id
_entity_poly.type
_entity_poly.pdbx_seq_one_letter_code
_entity_poly.pdbx_strand_id
1 'polypeptide(L)'
;PFPDLPCARTAAELNALAGEPLICTGTDAPGGKLTVPPVSLTELARIYDYVLVEADGSAGRPMKAHAAHEPVIPPAARRRLLVVGASGFGLPIEKAAHRPERYAALAGAALTDPVTPQTQAAVMLAENLHDSVYLNQAETPTAWAAAEELARHLECPVAAGSLHQGVFRRLR
;
A
#
# COMPACT_ATOMS: atom_id res chain seq x y z
N PRO A 1 -9.49 10.25 -6.89
CA PRO A 1 -10.00 9.52 -8.05
C PRO A 1 -8.93 9.49 -9.12
N PHE A 2 -8.94 8.44 -9.93
CA PHE A 2 -8.07 8.28 -11.10
C PHE A 2 -8.79 8.96 -12.27
N PRO A 3 -8.39 10.18 -12.70
CA PRO A 3 -9.20 10.98 -13.62
C PRO A 3 -9.39 10.33 -14.99
N ASP A 4 -8.51 9.41 -15.37
CA ASP A 4 -8.50 8.77 -16.69
C ASP A 4 -9.14 7.37 -16.71
N LEU A 5 -9.63 6.87 -15.55
CA LEU A 5 -10.28 5.57 -15.49
C LEU A 5 -11.81 5.70 -15.45
N PRO A 6 -12.54 4.85 -16.20
CA PRO A 6 -13.98 4.71 -16.03
C PRO A 6 -14.29 4.39 -14.56
N CYS A 7 -15.26 5.10 -13.99
CA CYS A 7 -15.59 4.97 -12.57
C CYS A 7 -17.07 4.63 -12.39
N ALA A 8 -17.35 3.49 -11.76
CA ALA A 8 -18.70 3.07 -11.40
C ALA A 8 -18.99 3.40 -9.92
N ARG A 9 -20.02 4.20 -9.66
CA ARG A 9 -20.51 4.58 -8.33
C ARG A 9 -21.80 3.87 -7.95
N THR A 10 -22.47 3.29 -8.92
CA THR A 10 -23.72 2.53 -8.77
C THR A 10 -23.61 1.16 -9.43
N ALA A 11 -24.46 0.23 -9.04
CA ALA A 11 -24.53 -1.08 -9.67
C ALA A 11 -24.91 -1.00 -11.17
N ALA A 12 -25.74 -0.04 -11.54
CA ALA A 12 -26.11 0.19 -12.94
C ALA A 12 -24.92 0.66 -13.80
N GLU A 13 -24.12 1.59 -13.27
CA GLU A 13 -22.89 2.04 -13.93
C GLU A 13 -21.86 0.93 -14.03
N LEU A 14 -21.73 0.09 -12.99
CA LEU A 14 -20.85 -1.06 -13.03
C LEU A 14 -21.23 -2.04 -14.13
N ASN A 15 -22.53 -2.33 -14.27
CA ASN A 15 -23.03 -3.18 -15.35
C ASN A 15 -22.80 -2.57 -16.73
N ALA A 16 -22.94 -1.25 -16.87
CA ALA A 16 -22.67 -0.55 -18.12
C ALA A 16 -21.19 -0.57 -18.52
N LEU A 17 -20.29 -0.67 -17.56
CA LEU A 17 -18.85 -0.78 -17.76
C LEU A 17 -18.34 -2.24 -17.75
N ALA A 18 -19.24 -3.20 -17.72
CA ALA A 18 -18.86 -4.62 -17.82
C ALA A 18 -18.18 -4.89 -19.17
N GLY A 19 -16.95 -5.39 -19.11
CA GLY A 19 -16.11 -5.62 -20.30
C GLY A 19 -15.00 -4.59 -20.48
N GLU A 20 -15.03 -3.47 -19.76
CA GLU A 20 -13.88 -2.58 -19.71
C GLU A 20 -12.70 -3.26 -19.01
N PRO A 21 -11.48 -3.16 -19.56
CA PRO A 21 -10.31 -3.90 -19.04
C PRO A 21 -9.87 -3.41 -17.64
N LEU A 22 -10.19 -2.18 -17.29
CA LEU A 22 -9.85 -1.58 -16.01
C LEU A 22 -10.88 -0.52 -15.63
N ILE A 23 -11.45 -0.65 -14.44
CA ILE A 23 -12.37 0.35 -13.88
C ILE A 23 -11.97 0.68 -12.43
N CYS A 24 -12.37 1.87 -11.99
CA CYS A 24 -12.43 2.24 -10.59
C CYS A 24 -13.87 2.09 -10.09
N THR A 25 -14.08 1.61 -8.87
CA THR A 25 -15.43 1.52 -8.30
C THR A 25 -15.45 1.87 -6.82
N GLY A 26 -16.52 2.49 -6.38
CA GLY A 26 -16.76 2.88 -5.00
C GLY A 26 -17.86 3.93 -4.93
N THR A 27 -18.52 4.06 -3.79
CA THR A 27 -19.50 5.14 -3.55
C THR A 27 -18.78 6.43 -3.15
N ASP A 28 -19.35 7.57 -3.49
CA ASP A 28 -18.76 8.87 -3.20
C ASP A 28 -18.68 9.16 -1.69
N ALA A 29 -17.57 9.74 -1.29
CA ALA A 29 -17.32 10.22 0.06
C ALA A 29 -16.85 11.69 0.05
N PRO A 30 -16.94 12.41 1.18
CA PRO A 30 -16.42 13.77 1.28
C PRO A 30 -14.97 13.89 0.83
N GLY A 31 -14.65 15.01 0.18
CA GLY A 31 -13.30 15.27 -0.33
C GLY A 31 -12.96 14.56 -1.63
N GLY A 32 -13.95 14.08 -2.38
CA GLY A 32 -13.77 13.43 -3.68
C GLY A 32 -13.15 12.03 -3.59
N LYS A 33 -13.22 11.41 -2.42
CA LYS A 33 -12.79 10.03 -2.19
C LYS A 33 -13.88 9.05 -2.55
N LEU A 34 -13.50 7.82 -2.79
CA LEU A 34 -14.41 6.69 -2.90
C LEU A 34 -14.38 5.85 -1.61
N THR A 35 -15.50 5.23 -1.29
CA THR A 35 -15.62 4.27 -0.19
C THR A 35 -15.92 2.87 -0.74
N VAL A 36 -16.65 2.06 0.01
CA VAL A 36 -17.03 0.70 -0.40
C VAL A 36 -17.70 0.70 -1.79
N PRO A 37 -17.47 -0.34 -2.59
CA PRO A 37 -18.11 -0.47 -3.89
C PRO A 37 -19.63 -0.64 -3.76
N PRO A 38 -20.40 -0.30 -4.81
CA PRO A 38 -21.87 -0.40 -4.80
C PRO A 38 -22.40 -1.85 -4.81
N VAL A 39 -21.52 -2.82 -5.02
CA VAL A 39 -21.80 -4.25 -4.99
C VAL A 39 -20.77 -4.96 -4.12
N SER A 40 -21.07 -6.19 -3.71
CA SER A 40 -20.12 -6.96 -2.89
C SER A 40 -18.83 -7.29 -3.64
N LEU A 41 -17.72 -7.45 -2.90
CA LEU A 41 -16.44 -7.89 -3.49
C LEU A 41 -16.55 -9.28 -4.14
N THR A 42 -17.45 -10.13 -3.65
CA THR A 42 -17.73 -11.44 -4.25
C THR A 42 -18.38 -11.31 -5.63
N GLU A 43 -19.25 -10.32 -5.80
CA GLU A 43 -19.85 -10.02 -7.11
C GLU A 43 -18.80 -9.43 -8.07
N LEU A 44 -17.96 -8.50 -7.60
CA LEU A 44 -16.83 -7.98 -8.39
C LEU A 44 -15.90 -9.09 -8.88
N ALA A 45 -15.58 -10.05 -8.00
CA ALA A 45 -14.71 -11.19 -8.32
C ALA A 45 -15.33 -12.21 -9.29
N ARG A 46 -16.63 -12.10 -9.60
CA ARG A 46 -17.28 -12.88 -10.69
C ARG A 46 -17.21 -12.17 -12.04
N ILE A 47 -17.03 -10.85 -12.02
CA ILE A 47 -17.01 -10.00 -13.21
C ILE A 47 -15.57 -9.78 -13.68
N TYR A 48 -14.62 -9.62 -12.75
CA TYR A 48 -13.23 -9.28 -13.03
C TYR A 48 -12.28 -10.36 -12.51
N ASP A 49 -11.23 -10.64 -13.26
CA ASP A 49 -10.17 -11.58 -12.88
C ASP A 49 -9.38 -11.09 -11.67
N TYR A 50 -9.23 -9.77 -11.54
CA TYR A 50 -8.51 -9.12 -10.44
C TYR A 50 -9.36 -8.03 -9.80
N VAL A 51 -9.47 -8.05 -8.48
CA VAL A 51 -10.08 -7.00 -7.67
C VAL A 51 -9.02 -6.50 -6.70
N LEU A 52 -8.59 -5.25 -6.91
CA LEU A 52 -7.62 -4.58 -6.05
C LEU A 52 -8.38 -3.67 -5.08
N VAL A 53 -8.12 -3.83 -3.78
CA VAL A 53 -8.78 -3.07 -2.72
C VAL A 53 -7.72 -2.23 -2.00
N GLU A 54 -7.89 -0.90 -1.99
CA GLU A 54 -7.14 -0.03 -1.08
C GLU A 54 -7.74 -0.19 0.31
N ALA A 55 -7.02 -0.90 1.18
CA ALA A 55 -7.50 -1.23 2.53
C ALA A 55 -7.25 -0.12 3.55
N ASP A 56 -6.31 0.79 3.26
CA ASP A 56 -5.99 1.95 4.08
C ASP A 56 -5.14 2.98 3.32
N GLY A 57 -5.04 4.19 3.88
CA GLY A 57 -4.19 5.26 3.36
C GLY A 57 -3.06 5.63 4.34
N SER A 58 -2.01 6.26 3.83
CA SER A 58 -0.84 6.70 4.62
C SER A 58 -0.77 8.22 4.84
N ALA A 59 -1.83 8.95 4.51
CA ALA A 59 -1.86 10.43 4.55
C ALA A 59 -0.70 11.08 3.76
N GLY A 60 -0.31 10.46 2.63
CA GLY A 60 0.78 10.93 1.78
C GLY A 60 2.19 10.67 2.34
N ARG A 61 2.31 9.92 3.45
CA ARG A 61 3.60 9.54 4.03
C ARG A 61 4.15 8.27 3.38
N PRO A 62 5.47 8.17 3.16
CA PRO A 62 6.08 6.99 2.56
C PRO A 62 6.08 5.76 3.47
N MET A 63 6.04 5.97 4.78
CA MET A 63 6.01 4.91 5.80
C MET A 63 4.74 5.00 6.63
N LYS A 64 4.38 3.89 7.29
CA LYS A 64 3.19 3.83 8.15
C LYS A 64 3.34 2.80 9.25
N ALA A 65 2.72 3.09 10.42
CA ALA A 65 2.29 2.10 11.40
C ALA A 65 0.76 2.10 11.49
N HIS A 66 0.15 0.91 11.53
CA HIS A 66 -1.30 0.75 11.45
C HIS A 66 -1.95 0.85 12.83
N ALA A 67 -3.08 1.55 12.93
CA ALA A 67 -3.91 1.53 14.13
C ALA A 67 -4.68 0.20 14.23
N ALA A 68 -5.28 -0.09 15.38
CA ALA A 68 -5.99 -1.35 15.62
C ALA A 68 -7.21 -1.57 14.70
N HIS A 69 -7.75 -0.50 14.10
CA HIS A 69 -8.87 -0.55 13.15
C HIS A 69 -8.43 -0.55 11.68
N GLU A 70 -7.13 -0.61 11.42
CA GLU A 70 -6.52 -0.60 10.08
C GLU A 70 -5.50 -1.73 9.92
N PRO A 71 -5.26 -2.17 8.70
CA PRO A 71 -6.05 -1.96 7.48
C PRO A 71 -7.40 -2.70 7.53
N VAL A 72 -8.39 -2.22 6.76
CA VAL A 72 -9.67 -2.91 6.60
C VAL A 72 -9.53 -3.97 5.51
N ILE A 73 -8.97 -5.11 5.88
CA ILE A 73 -8.74 -6.23 4.94
C ILE A 73 -10.03 -7.01 4.75
N PRO A 74 -10.56 -7.13 3.52
CA PRO A 74 -11.73 -7.95 3.27
C PRO A 74 -11.47 -9.42 3.61
N PRO A 75 -12.43 -10.13 4.24
CA PRO A 75 -12.26 -11.55 4.57
C PRO A 75 -11.99 -12.45 3.34
N ALA A 76 -12.44 -12.03 2.16
CA ALA A 76 -12.21 -12.73 0.90
C ALA A 76 -10.87 -12.39 0.23
N ALA A 77 -10.05 -11.51 0.81
CA ALA A 77 -8.75 -11.17 0.26
C ALA A 77 -7.84 -12.40 0.21
N ARG A 78 -7.31 -12.69 -0.97
CA ARG A 78 -6.41 -13.83 -1.19
C ARG A 78 -4.95 -13.45 -0.97
N ARG A 79 -4.62 -12.18 -1.07
CA ARG A 79 -3.25 -11.64 -0.91
C ARG A 79 -3.31 -10.26 -0.29
N ARG A 80 -2.33 -10.00 0.57
CA ARG A 80 -2.09 -8.70 1.19
C ARG A 80 -0.77 -8.17 0.68
N LEU A 81 -0.83 -7.10 -0.12
CA LEU A 81 0.36 -6.41 -0.62
C LEU A 81 0.57 -5.15 0.21
N LEU A 82 1.67 -5.09 0.94
CA LEU A 82 2.10 -3.88 1.63
C LEU A 82 2.93 -3.02 0.68
N VAL A 83 2.53 -1.76 0.52
CA VAL A 83 3.28 -0.79 -0.28
C VAL A 83 4.03 0.16 0.65
N VAL A 84 5.35 0.25 0.46
CA VAL A 84 6.25 1.11 1.24
C VAL A 84 6.94 2.08 0.29
N GLY A 85 7.04 3.36 0.66
CA GLY A 85 7.76 4.35 -0.12
C GLY A 85 9.25 4.37 0.23
N ALA A 86 10.11 3.93 -0.69
CA ALA A 86 11.56 3.92 -0.48
C ALA A 86 12.16 5.33 -0.25
N SER A 87 11.44 6.38 -0.65
CA SER A 87 11.79 7.78 -0.36
C SER A 87 11.78 8.13 1.14
N GLY A 88 11.19 7.28 1.99
CA GLY A 88 11.19 7.47 3.43
C GLY A 88 12.48 7.08 4.13
N PHE A 89 13.32 6.25 3.52
CA PHE A 89 14.58 5.86 4.13
C PHE A 89 15.52 7.04 4.31
N GLY A 90 16.14 7.12 5.49
CA GLY A 90 17.01 8.21 5.88
C GLY A 90 16.30 9.46 6.44
N LEU A 91 14.98 9.57 6.29
CA LEU A 91 14.21 10.66 6.90
C LEU A 91 13.92 10.33 8.37
N PRO A 92 13.84 11.34 9.26
CA PRO A 92 13.35 11.15 10.62
C PRO A 92 11.96 10.48 10.62
N ILE A 93 11.72 9.56 11.57
CA ILE A 93 10.45 8.83 11.71
C ILE A 93 9.26 9.79 11.76
N GLU A 94 9.35 10.90 12.50
CA GLU A 94 8.29 11.91 12.59
C GLU A 94 7.90 12.54 11.25
N LYS A 95 8.81 12.57 10.28
CA LYS A 95 8.60 13.11 8.94
C LYS A 95 8.18 12.04 7.94
N ALA A 96 8.71 10.84 8.07
CA ALA A 96 8.50 9.75 7.14
C ALA A 96 7.21 8.96 7.40
N ALA A 97 6.83 8.76 8.66
CA ALA A 97 5.78 7.83 9.02
C ALA A 97 4.41 8.48 9.27
N HIS A 98 3.37 7.84 8.79
CA HIS A 98 2.02 8.05 9.30
C HIS A 98 1.90 7.32 10.65
N ARG A 99 1.45 7.99 11.71
CA ARG A 99 1.49 7.59 13.14
C ARG A 99 2.91 7.34 13.63
N PRO A 100 3.75 8.39 13.64
CA PRO A 100 5.17 8.26 13.92
C PRO A 100 5.46 7.72 15.33
N GLU A 101 4.63 8.05 16.34
CA GLU A 101 4.79 7.55 17.70
C GLU A 101 4.63 6.02 17.77
N ARG A 102 3.62 5.50 17.06
CA ARG A 102 3.40 4.07 16.98
C ARG A 102 4.50 3.38 16.18
N TYR A 103 4.94 3.98 15.08
CA TYR A 103 6.06 3.49 14.30
C TYR A 103 7.33 3.39 15.16
N ALA A 104 7.68 4.47 15.85
CA ALA A 104 8.84 4.55 16.74
C ALA A 104 8.78 3.48 17.85
N ALA A 105 7.61 3.30 18.47
CA ALA A 105 7.41 2.27 19.50
C ALA A 105 7.63 0.84 18.96
N LEU A 106 7.10 0.53 17.77
CA LEU A 106 7.28 -0.77 17.12
C LEU A 106 8.72 -1.00 16.65
N ALA A 107 9.37 0.06 16.19
CA ALA A 107 10.76 0.04 15.73
C ALA A 107 11.79 0.01 16.87
N GLY A 108 11.38 0.33 18.10
CA GLY A 108 12.32 0.52 19.24
C GLY A 108 13.24 1.72 19.02
N ALA A 109 12.75 2.81 18.42
CA ALA A 109 13.52 3.97 17.99
C ALA A 109 12.90 5.28 18.51
N ALA A 110 13.64 6.38 18.44
CA ALA A 110 13.14 7.71 18.75
C ALA A 110 12.47 8.34 17.48
N LEU A 111 11.57 9.32 17.68
CA LEU A 111 10.90 10.03 16.59
C LEU A 111 11.89 10.75 15.65
N THR A 112 13.01 11.19 16.18
CA THR A 112 14.06 11.90 15.44
C THR A 112 15.04 10.96 14.74
N ASP A 113 15.01 9.66 15.06
CA ASP A 113 15.90 8.70 14.41
C ASP A 113 15.52 8.50 12.94
N PRO A 114 16.49 8.25 12.06
CA PRO A 114 16.22 7.99 10.67
C PRO A 114 15.51 6.65 10.48
N VAL A 115 14.57 6.60 9.55
CA VAL A 115 14.02 5.33 9.08
C VAL A 115 15.12 4.55 8.38
N THR A 116 15.38 3.34 8.83
CA THR A 116 16.32 2.39 8.23
C THR A 116 15.59 1.14 7.73
N PRO A 117 16.22 0.33 6.86
CA PRO A 117 15.67 -0.97 6.49
C PRO A 117 15.35 -1.85 7.70
N GLN A 118 16.17 -1.81 8.74
CA GLN A 118 16.00 -2.57 9.98
C GLN A 118 14.78 -2.10 10.77
N THR A 119 14.63 -0.78 10.97
CA THR A 119 13.46 -0.23 11.69
C THR A 119 12.17 -0.48 10.92
N GLN A 120 12.19 -0.36 9.59
CA GLN A 120 11.02 -0.68 8.77
C GLN A 120 10.68 -2.17 8.83
N ALA A 121 11.67 -3.06 8.78
CA ALA A 121 11.45 -4.49 8.93
C ALA A 121 10.85 -4.83 10.31
N ALA A 122 11.36 -4.21 11.39
CA ALA A 122 10.84 -4.42 12.74
C ALA A 122 9.34 -4.06 12.84
N VAL A 123 8.94 -2.91 12.28
CA VAL A 123 7.52 -2.51 12.23
C VAL A 123 6.69 -3.51 11.44
N MET A 124 7.13 -3.90 10.25
CA MET A 124 6.40 -4.83 9.37
C MET A 124 6.23 -6.21 10.00
N LEU A 125 7.27 -6.73 10.63
CA LEU A 125 7.24 -8.04 11.30
C LEU A 125 6.36 -8.01 12.55
N ALA A 126 6.40 -6.93 13.32
CA ALA A 126 5.56 -6.75 14.50
C ALA A 126 4.06 -6.67 14.14
N GLU A 127 3.72 -6.03 13.02
CA GLU A 127 2.33 -5.91 12.56
C GLU A 127 1.82 -7.14 11.82
N ASN A 128 2.69 -7.85 11.09
CA ASN A 128 2.36 -9.08 10.33
C ASN A 128 1.11 -8.95 9.43
N LEU A 129 1.00 -7.85 8.71
CA LEU A 129 -0.18 -7.49 7.91
C LEU A 129 -0.02 -7.77 6.41
N HIS A 130 1.04 -8.47 5.98
CA HIS A 130 1.40 -8.62 4.57
C HIS A 130 1.78 -10.06 4.20
N ASP A 131 1.50 -10.43 2.96
CA ASP A 131 1.95 -11.67 2.33
C ASP A 131 3.05 -11.41 1.29
N SER A 132 3.16 -10.16 0.85
CA SER A 132 4.18 -9.66 -0.08
C SER A 132 4.37 -8.15 0.09
N VAL A 133 5.50 -7.64 -0.39
CA VAL A 133 5.88 -6.24 -0.24
C VAL A 133 6.27 -5.63 -1.58
N TYR A 134 5.83 -4.40 -1.83
CA TYR A 134 6.30 -3.57 -2.91
C TYR A 134 6.91 -2.27 -2.38
N LEU A 135 8.19 -2.06 -2.63
CA LEU A 135 8.87 -0.80 -2.32
C LEU A 135 8.79 0.11 -3.55
N ASN A 136 7.85 1.06 -3.48
CA ASN A 136 7.70 2.09 -4.51
C ASN A 136 8.72 3.23 -4.30
N GLN A 137 8.87 4.11 -5.29
CA GLN A 137 9.75 5.28 -5.22
C GLN A 137 11.25 4.94 -5.08
N ALA A 138 11.68 3.78 -5.56
CA ALA A 138 13.09 3.41 -5.64
C ALA A 138 13.75 4.09 -6.87
N GLU A 139 13.96 5.40 -6.78
CA GLU A 139 14.38 6.26 -7.91
C GLU A 139 15.84 6.68 -7.83
N THR A 140 16.50 6.41 -6.71
CA THR A 140 17.92 6.72 -6.51
C THR A 140 18.72 5.47 -6.14
N PRO A 141 20.04 5.44 -6.37
CA PRO A 141 20.89 4.33 -5.94
C PRO A 141 20.75 4.03 -4.43
N THR A 142 20.62 5.05 -3.60
CA THR A 142 20.44 4.91 -2.15
C THR A 142 19.09 4.24 -1.81
N ALA A 143 18.00 4.65 -2.49
CA ALA A 143 16.68 4.04 -2.30
C ALA A 143 16.67 2.57 -2.75
N TRP A 144 17.35 2.22 -3.84
CA TRP A 144 17.53 0.85 -4.29
C TRP A 144 18.32 0.01 -3.28
N ALA A 145 19.45 0.53 -2.77
CA ALA A 145 20.25 -0.15 -1.76
C ALA A 145 19.45 -0.41 -0.48
N ALA A 146 18.65 0.56 -0.02
CA ALA A 146 17.78 0.40 1.13
C ALA A 146 16.67 -0.64 0.87
N ALA A 147 16.11 -0.68 -0.33
CA ALA A 147 15.11 -1.69 -0.70
C ALA A 147 15.71 -3.10 -0.72
N GLU A 148 16.90 -3.26 -1.26
CA GLU A 148 17.64 -4.53 -1.25
C GLU A 148 18.00 -4.99 0.16
N GLU A 149 18.38 -4.06 1.03
CA GLU A 149 18.65 -4.36 2.43
C GLU A 149 17.37 -4.77 3.18
N LEU A 150 16.25 -4.03 3.00
CA LEU A 150 14.97 -4.42 3.61
C LEU A 150 14.55 -5.82 3.15
N ALA A 151 14.71 -6.16 1.89
CA ALA A 151 14.35 -7.47 1.37
C ALA A 151 15.11 -8.63 2.06
N ARG A 152 16.31 -8.40 2.59
CA ARG A 152 17.08 -9.41 3.35
C ARG A 152 16.48 -9.69 4.74
N HIS A 153 15.72 -8.76 5.30
CA HIS A 153 15.07 -8.91 6.60
C HIS A 153 13.68 -9.56 6.53
N LEU A 154 13.15 -9.80 5.32
CA LEU A 154 11.81 -10.33 5.13
C LEU A 154 11.87 -11.74 4.53
N GLU A 155 10.90 -12.60 4.88
CA GLU A 155 10.80 -13.95 4.32
C GLU A 155 9.78 -14.05 3.18
N CYS A 156 8.94 -13.03 2.99
CA CYS A 156 7.94 -12.98 1.93
C CYS A 156 8.51 -12.47 0.59
N PRO A 157 7.79 -12.64 -0.52
CA PRO A 157 8.15 -12.04 -1.80
C PRO A 157 8.25 -10.51 -1.70
N VAL A 158 9.34 -9.96 -2.24
CA VAL A 158 9.61 -8.52 -2.25
C VAL A 158 9.95 -8.08 -3.67
N ALA A 159 9.30 -7.02 -4.12
CA ALA A 159 9.66 -6.29 -5.32
C ALA A 159 9.90 -4.81 -5.00
N ALA A 160 10.73 -4.15 -5.79
CA ALA A 160 10.95 -2.71 -5.69
C ALA A 160 10.97 -2.05 -7.06
N GLY A 161 10.71 -0.75 -7.10
CA GLY A 161 10.75 0.04 -8.31
C GLY A 161 10.17 1.43 -8.15
N SER A 162 9.90 2.05 -9.28
CA SER A 162 9.15 3.31 -9.39
C SER A 162 7.99 3.09 -10.37
N LEU A 163 6.78 3.12 -9.87
CA LEU A 163 5.59 3.08 -10.74
C LEU A 163 5.52 4.30 -11.65
N HIS A 164 6.03 5.45 -11.19
CA HIS A 164 6.11 6.67 -11.98
C HIS A 164 7.02 6.51 -13.20
N GLN A 165 8.13 5.78 -13.05
CA GLN A 165 9.10 5.53 -14.14
C GLN A 165 8.80 4.23 -14.91
N GLY A 166 7.82 3.44 -14.48
CA GLY A 166 7.51 2.14 -15.10
C GLY A 166 8.60 1.09 -14.91
N VAL A 167 9.45 1.23 -13.89
CA VAL A 167 10.57 0.33 -13.61
C VAL A 167 10.32 -0.43 -12.32
N PHE A 168 10.45 -1.74 -12.38
CA PHE A 168 10.40 -2.60 -11.19
C PHE A 168 11.18 -3.89 -11.40
N ARG A 169 11.64 -4.46 -10.30
CA ARG A 169 12.27 -5.79 -10.29
C ARG A 169 11.95 -6.55 -9.00
N ARG A 170 11.94 -7.86 -9.09
CA ARG A 170 11.86 -8.73 -7.91
C ARG A 170 13.21 -8.73 -7.19
N LEU A 171 13.17 -8.60 -5.85
CA LEU A 171 14.33 -8.65 -4.96
C LEU A 171 14.40 -9.99 -4.21
N ARG A 172 13.23 -10.56 -3.94
CA ARG A 172 13.08 -11.86 -3.27
C ARG A 172 11.90 -12.65 -3.81
#